data_c5b99178d9079a7068f3b190264203be
#
_entry.id   c5b99178d9079a7068f3b190264203be
#
_cell.length_a   1.000
_cell.length_b   1.000
_cell.length_c   1.000
_cell.angle_alpha   90.00
_cell.angle_beta   90.00
_cell.angle_gamma   90.00
#
_symmetry.space_group_name_H-M   'P 1'
#
loop_
_entity.id
_entity.type
_entity.pdbx_description
1 polymer ?
#
loop_
_entity_poly.entity_id
_entity_poly.type
_entity_poly.pdbx_seq_one_letter_code
_entity_poly.pdbx_strand_id
1 'polypeptide(L)'
;MSTNVRNRRHFMAQATAAASALAFPMVGGAQPKPVKIGVLHPVTGALAFSGQQCREGALMAIEDINKAGGIKALGGAKIEPLLGDAQSQPQVGAAEVEKMNEAGVSAVLGAYASAICLATTQAAAKYNLP
;
A
#
# COMPACT_ATOMS: atom_id res chain seq x y z
N MET A 1 68.46 -31.77 -7.45
CA MET A 1 67.72 -30.52 -7.63
C MET A 1 66.44 -30.85 -8.39
N SER A 2 65.35 -31.02 -7.66
CA SER A 2 64.02 -31.33 -8.25
C SER A 2 63.17 -30.09 -8.17
N THR A 3 62.92 -29.48 -9.32
CA THR A 3 62.13 -28.25 -9.44
C THR A 3 60.66 -28.59 -9.55
N ASN A 4 59.94 -28.11 -8.60
CA ASN A 4 58.48 -28.31 -8.35
C ASN A 4 57.65 -27.52 -9.37
N VAL A 5 57.25 -28.15 -10.49
CA VAL A 5 56.44 -27.54 -11.56
C VAL A 5 54.92 -27.70 -11.31
N ARG A 6 54.53 -28.03 -10.08
CA ARG A 6 53.18 -28.50 -9.79
C ARG A 6 52.13 -27.43 -9.44
N ASN A 7 52.53 -26.17 -9.28
CA ASN A 7 51.61 -25.17 -8.66
C ASN A 7 50.91 -24.22 -9.66
N ARG A 8 51.28 -24.15 -10.93
CA ARG A 8 50.65 -23.18 -11.87
C ARG A 8 49.31 -23.66 -12.42
N ARG A 9 49.12 -24.96 -12.60
CA ARG A 9 47.85 -25.51 -13.14
C ARG A 9 46.74 -25.53 -12.15
N HIS A 10 47.00 -25.73 -10.86
CA HIS A 10 46.00 -25.71 -9.81
C HIS A 10 45.57 -24.30 -9.43
N PHE A 11 46.45 -23.30 -9.58
CA PHE A 11 46.11 -21.91 -9.31
C PHE A 11 45.12 -21.33 -10.36
N MET A 12 45.31 -21.68 -11.62
CA MET A 12 44.40 -21.24 -12.71
C MET A 12 43.04 -21.93 -12.66
N ALA A 13 42.92 -23.16 -12.15
CA ALA A 13 41.65 -23.87 -12.00
C ALA A 13 40.83 -23.35 -10.84
N GLN A 14 41.47 -22.80 -9.80
CA GLN A 14 40.75 -22.21 -8.65
C GLN A 14 40.27 -20.78 -8.91
N ALA A 15 40.98 -20.03 -9.75
CA ALA A 15 40.58 -18.67 -10.13
C ALA A 15 39.31 -18.62 -11.01
N THR A 16 39.06 -19.66 -11.82
CA THR A 16 37.85 -19.73 -12.67
C THR A 16 36.60 -20.15 -11.92
N ALA A 17 36.70 -20.84 -10.79
CA ALA A 17 35.52 -21.22 -9.97
C ALA A 17 35.00 -20.08 -9.10
N ALA A 18 35.82 -19.09 -8.75
CA ALA A 18 35.42 -17.94 -7.93
C ALA A 18 34.74 -16.82 -8.73
N ALA A 19 34.93 -16.78 -10.07
CA ALA A 19 34.35 -15.74 -10.92
C ALA A 19 32.90 -16.00 -11.35
N SER A 20 32.40 -17.25 -11.22
CA SER A 20 31.04 -17.62 -11.63
C SER A 20 29.98 -17.38 -10.53
N ALA A 21 30.37 -17.04 -9.31
CA ALA A 21 29.44 -16.79 -8.20
C ALA A 21 28.90 -15.34 -8.14
N LEU A 22 29.41 -14.43 -8.98
CA LEU A 22 29.05 -13.00 -8.95
C LEU A 22 28.06 -12.56 -10.05
N ALA A 23 27.57 -13.47 -10.87
CA ALA A 23 26.71 -13.15 -12.01
C ALA A 23 25.27 -13.70 -11.85
N PHE A 24 24.74 -13.78 -10.63
CA PHE A 24 23.29 -13.80 -10.49
C PHE A 24 22.79 -12.37 -10.62
N PRO A 25 22.04 -12.03 -11.68
CA PRO A 25 21.33 -10.78 -11.68
C PRO A 25 20.43 -10.83 -10.45
N MET A 26 20.69 -9.99 -9.45
CA MET A 26 19.66 -9.64 -8.48
C MET A 26 18.52 -9.06 -9.30
N VAL A 27 17.53 -9.88 -9.63
CA VAL A 27 16.23 -9.40 -10.05
C VAL A 27 15.66 -8.73 -8.81
N GLY A 28 16.04 -7.49 -8.63
CA GLY A 28 15.36 -6.59 -7.71
C GLY A 28 13.95 -6.51 -8.22
N GLY A 29 13.07 -7.38 -7.70
CA GLY A 29 11.65 -7.33 -8.00
C GLY A 29 11.20 -5.91 -7.66
N ALA A 30 10.83 -5.13 -8.67
CA ALA A 30 10.26 -3.81 -8.46
C ALA A 30 9.09 -4.01 -7.50
N GLN A 31 9.15 -3.39 -6.33
CA GLN A 31 8.04 -3.48 -5.37
C GLN A 31 6.78 -2.99 -6.07
N PRO A 32 5.68 -3.73 -5.99
CA PRO A 32 4.45 -3.34 -6.62
C PRO A 32 4.01 -1.97 -6.09
N LYS A 33 3.50 -1.13 -6.99
CA LYS A 33 3.01 0.21 -6.63
C LYS A 33 1.94 0.09 -5.54
N PRO A 34 1.99 0.85 -4.46
CA PRO A 34 0.98 0.81 -3.42
C PRO A 34 -0.39 1.23 -3.96
N VAL A 35 -1.44 0.64 -3.38
CA VAL A 35 -2.84 0.96 -3.68
C VAL A 35 -3.31 1.99 -2.66
N LYS A 36 -3.70 3.16 -3.12
CA LYS A 36 -4.27 4.20 -2.27
C LYS A 36 -5.74 3.92 -2.00
N ILE A 37 -6.16 3.95 -0.73
CA ILE A 37 -7.56 3.82 -0.30
C ILE A 37 -7.90 5.02 0.57
N GLY A 38 -8.99 5.72 0.21
CA GLY A 38 -9.56 6.76 1.05
C GLY A 38 -10.20 6.16 2.30
N VAL A 39 -9.88 6.68 3.49
CA VAL A 39 -10.52 6.30 4.76
C VAL A 39 -11.23 7.52 5.30
N LEU A 40 -12.53 7.61 5.01
CA LEU A 40 -13.37 8.78 5.28
C LEU A 40 -14.34 8.50 6.43
N HIS A 41 -14.13 9.14 7.56
CA HIS A 41 -15.01 9.06 8.72
C HIS A 41 -15.17 10.43 9.38
N PRO A 42 -16.31 10.68 10.06
CA PRO A 42 -16.53 11.92 10.81
C PRO A 42 -15.73 11.87 12.13
N VAL A 43 -14.48 12.28 12.12
CA VAL A 43 -13.61 12.25 13.32
C VAL A 43 -13.62 13.56 14.11
N THR A 44 -14.35 14.55 13.60
CA THR A 44 -14.70 15.77 14.32
C THR A 44 -16.22 16.04 14.28
N GLY A 45 -16.71 16.93 15.15
CA GLY A 45 -18.13 17.23 15.28
C GLY A 45 -18.90 16.24 16.16
N ALA A 46 -20.22 16.20 16.00
CA ALA A 46 -21.12 15.45 16.88
C ALA A 46 -20.93 13.93 16.84
N LEU A 47 -20.36 13.40 15.77
CA LEU A 47 -20.16 11.95 15.55
C LEU A 47 -18.68 11.53 15.77
N ALA A 48 -17.86 12.44 16.29
CA ALA A 48 -16.41 12.24 16.39
C ALA A 48 -16.01 10.96 17.12
N PHE A 49 -16.65 10.64 18.22
CA PHE A 49 -16.33 9.45 19.01
C PHE A 49 -16.46 8.16 18.18
N SER A 50 -17.63 7.95 17.56
CA SER A 50 -17.86 6.76 16.75
C SER A 50 -17.05 6.76 15.47
N GLY A 51 -16.89 7.95 14.84
CA GLY A 51 -16.08 8.09 13.62
C GLY A 51 -14.60 7.77 13.84
N GLN A 52 -14.04 8.15 14.97
CA GLN A 52 -12.66 7.80 15.34
C GLN A 52 -12.50 6.28 15.52
N GLN A 53 -13.41 5.62 16.22
CA GLN A 53 -13.37 4.16 16.38
C GLN A 53 -13.48 3.42 15.05
N CYS A 54 -14.37 3.86 14.16
CA CYS A 54 -14.49 3.29 12.82
C CYS A 54 -13.19 3.47 12.02
N ARG A 55 -12.57 4.65 12.08
CA ARG A 55 -11.27 4.92 11.43
C ARG A 55 -10.19 4.02 11.98
N GLU A 56 -10.06 3.89 13.29
CA GLU A 56 -9.07 3.03 13.92
C GLU A 56 -9.24 1.57 13.48
N GLY A 57 -10.48 1.06 13.49
CA GLY A 57 -10.76 -0.29 12.99
C GLY A 57 -10.34 -0.50 11.53
N ALA A 58 -10.60 0.49 10.67
CA ALA A 58 -10.17 0.44 9.27
C ALA A 58 -8.64 0.44 9.13
N LEU A 59 -7.94 1.27 9.91
CA LEU A 59 -6.47 1.34 9.89
C LEU A 59 -5.84 0.06 10.43
N MET A 60 -6.40 -0.55 11.48
CA MET A 60 -5.95 -1.85 11.98
C MET A 60 -6.06 -2.94 10.90
N ALA A 61 -7.18 -3.01 10.18
CA ALA A 61 -7.37 -3.97 9.09
C ALA A 61 -6.37 -3.74 7.95
N ILE A 62 -6.11 -2.49 7.58
CA ILE A 62 -5.10 -2.13 6.57
C ILE A 62 -3.69 -2.55 7.04
N GLU A 63 -3.36 -2.31 8.29
CA GLU A 63 -2.08 -2.69 8.87
C GLU A 63 -1.89 -4.22 8.84
N ASP A 64 -2.91 -4.98 9.22
CA ASP A 64 -2.88 -6.45 9.21
C ASP A 64 -2.69 -7.00 7.79
N ILE A 65 -3.42 -6.47 6.80
CA ILE A 65 -3.24 -6.83 5.39
C ILE A 65 -1.80 -6.52 4.95
N ASN A 66 -1.29 -5.36 5.31
CA ASN A 66 0.06 -4.95 4.97
C ASN A 66 1.13 -5.82 5.66
N LYS A 67 0.94 -6.20 6.92
CA LYS A 67 1.82 -7.15 7.65
C LYS A 67 1.78 -8.53 7.02
N ALA A 68 0.61 -8.99 6.59
CA ALA A 68 0.45 -10.28 5.91
C ALA A 68 1.03 -10.34 4.48
N GLY A 69 1.71 -9.29 4.03
CA GLY A 69 2.37 -9.23 2.73
C GLY A 69 1.65 -8.38 1.68
N GLY A 70 0.58 -7.67 2.05
CA GLY A 70 -0.19 -6.81 1.15
C GLY A 70 -1.21 -7.57 0.31
N ILE A 71 -1.67 -6.95 -0.76
CA ILE A 71 -2.69 -7.51 -1.66
C ILE A 71 -2.05 -8.56 -2.57
N LYS A 72 -2.26 -9.83 -2.27
CA LYS A 72 -1.61 -10.95 -2.98
C LYS A 72 -1.90 -10.96 -4.48
N ALA A 73 -3.14 -10.65 -4.87
CA ALA A 73 -3.55 -10.58 -6.28
C ALA A 73 -2.82 -9.46 -7.06
N LEU A 74 -2.24 -8.48 -6.37
CA LEU A 74 -1.44 -7.39 -6.95
C LEU A 74 0.05 -7.54 -6.62
N GLY A 75 0.54 -8.77 -6.49
CA GLY A 75 1.94 -9.05 -6.24
C GLY A 75 2.44 -8.59 -4.86
N GLY A 76 1.56 -8.47 -3.88
CA GLY A 76 1.91 -7.99 -2.53
C GLY A 76 1.90 -6.46 -2.39
N ALA A 77 1.18 -5.74 -3.27
CA ALA A 77 1.02 -4.30 -3.17
C ALA A 77 0.50 -3.90 -1.79
N LYS A 78 1.15 -2.94 -1.17
CA LYS A 78 0.72 -2.41 0.13
C LYS A 78 -0.45 -1.44 -0.06
N ILE A 79 -1.33 -1.38 0.94
CA ILE A 79 -2.39 -0.38 1.00
C ILE A 79 -1.84 0.87 1.69
N GLU A 80 -2.02 2.01 1.04
CA GLU A 80 -1.70 3.34 1.56
C GLU A 80 -3.01 4.07 1.88
N PRO A 81 -3.36 4.27 3.18
CA PRO A 81 -4.57 4.97 3.55
C PRO A 81 -4.43 6.48 3.36
N LEU A 82 -5.40 7.09 2.67
CA LEU A 82 -5.57 8.54 2.60
C LEU A 82 -6.72 8.93 3.54
N LEU A 83 -6.42 9.66 4.62
CA LEU A 83 -7.39 9.98 5.65
C LEU A 83 -8.21 11.21 5.28
N GLY A 84 -9.54 11.14 5.45
CA GLY A 84 -10.46 12.25 5.32
C GLY A 84 -11.32 12.42 6.58
N ASP A 85 -11.80 13.62 6.81
CA ASP A 85 -12.73 13.94 7.89
C ASP A 85 -14.02 14.55 7.34
N ALA A 86 -15.13 13.84 7.48
CA ALA A 86 -16.45 14.33 7.08
C ALA A 86 -17.02 15.38 8.03
N GLN A 87 -16.36 15.70 9.14
CA GLN A 87 -16.75 16.70 10.13
C GLN A 87 -18.21 16.59 10.59
N SER A 88 -18.74 15.38 10.60
CA SER A 88 -20.15 15.08 10.88
C SER A 88 -21.14 15.77 9.93
N GLN A 89 -20.72 16.15 8.73
CA GLN A 89 -21.52 16.89 7.74
C GLN A 89 -21.51 16.20 6.37
N PRO A 90 -22.68 15.92 5.76
CA PRO A 90 -22.77 15.26 4.46
C PRO A 90 -22.04 15.98 3.34
N GLN A 91 -22.14 17.32 3.28
CA GLN A 91 -21.51 18.14 2.23
C GLN A 91 -19.98 18.11 2.33
N VAL A 92 -19.45 18.11 3.56
CA VAL A 92 -18.00 17.98 3.78
C VAL A 92 -17.52 16.60 3.36
N GLY A 93 -18.27 15.55 3.72
CA GLY A 93 -17.99 14.19 3.27
C GLY A 93 -17.94 14.06 1.76
N ALA A 94 -18.89 14.65 1.03
CA ALA A 94 -18.91 14.65 -0.42
C ALA A 94 -17.68 15.37 -1.02
N ALA A 95 -17.32 16.53 -0.47
CA ALA A 95 -16.12 17.27 -0.91
C ALA A 95 -14.81 16.51 -0.64
N GLU A 96 -14.72 15.77 0.47
CA GLU A 96 -13.57 14.90 0.76
C GLU A 96 -13.44 13.76 -0.26
N VAL A 97 -14.54 13.17 -0.74
CA VAL A 97 -14.50 12.18 -1.84
C VAL A 97 -13.93 12.76 -3.12
N GLU A 98 -14.27 14.00 -3.48
CA GLU A 98 -13.71 14.69 -4.65
C GLU A 98 -12.18 14.86 -4.51
N LYS A 99 -11.69 15.31 -3.35
CA LYS A 99 -10.25 15.41 -3.07
C LYS A 99 -9.54 14.06 -3.12
N MET A 100 -10.18 13.01 -2.59
CA MET A 100 -9.64 11.65 -2.64
C MET A 100 -9.51 11.15 -4.08
N ASN A 101 -10.51 11.43 -4.93
CA ASN A 101 -10.44 11.13 -6.36
C ASN A 101 -9.27 11.85 -7.04
N GLU A 102 -9.08 13.15 -6.78
CA GLU A 102 -7.95 13.92 -7.29
C GLU A 102 -6.59 13.38 -6.84
N ALA A 103 -6.52 12.85 -5.61
CA ALA A 103 -5.34 12.18 -5.07
C ALA A 103 -5.09 10.78 -5.64
N GLY A 104 -6.01 10.27 -6.47
CA GLY A 104 -5.89 8.98 -7.16
C GLY A 104 -6.10 7.78 -6.26
N VAL A 105 -7.07 7.83 -5.33
CA VAL A 105 -7.49 6.64 -4.58
C VAL A 105 -8.22 5.66 -5.51
N SER A 106 -8.10 4.38 -5.19
CA SER A 106 -8.76 3.29 -5.93
C SER A 106 -10.14 2.93 -5.36
N ALA A 107 -10.41 3.31 -4.11
CA ALA A 107 -11.66 3.08 -3.41
C ALA A 107 -11.78 4.02 -2.21
N VAL A 108 -13.00 4.20 -1.70
CA VAL A 108 -13.27 4.95 -0.47
C VAL A 108 -13.97 4.06 0.55
N LEU A 109 -13.40 3.96 1.74
CA LEU A 109 -13.94 3.27 2.89
C LEU A 109 -14.52 4.29 3.87
N GLY A 110 -15.78 4.14 4.22
CA GLY A 110 -16.50 5.04 5.14
C GLY A 110 -18.01 5.00 4.86
N ALA A 111 -18.83 5.92 5.35
CA ALA A 111 -18.51 7.10 6.18
C ALA A 111 -19.27 7.11 7.51
N TYR A 112 -19.73 5.98 8.04
CA TYR A 112 -20.42 5.74 9.31
C TYR A 112 -21.91 6.18 9.32
N ALA A 113 -22.21 7.49 9.24
CA ALA A 113 -23.60 7.98 9.37
C ALA A 113 -24.34 7.95 8.03
N SER A 114 -25.61 7.49 8.03
CA SER A 114 -26.40 7.26 6.80
C SER A 114 -26.51 8.51 5.91
N ALA A 115 -26.70 9.69 6.48
CA ALA A 115 -26.77 10.93 5.70
C ALA A 115 -25.42 11.27 5.02
N ILE A 116 -24.31 11.00 5.70
CA ILE A 116 -22.97 11.18 5.13
C ILE A 116 -22.72 10.12 4.09
N CYS A 117 -23.04 8.85 4.36
CA CYS A 117 -22.92 7.76 3.41
C CYS A 117 -23.67 8.04 2.11
N LEU A 118 -24.90 8.54 2.18
CA LEU A 118 -25.68 8.88 0.99
C LEU A 118 -24.97 9.95 0.13
N ALA A 119 -24.52 11.04 0.76
CA ALA A 119 -23.84 12.11 0.05
C ALA A 119 -22.49 11.65 -0.55
N THR A 120 -21.71 10.89 0.21
CA THR A 120 -20.42 10.36 -0.25
C THR A 120 -20.56 9.33 -1.37
N THR A 121 -21.58 8.45 -1.31
CA THR A 121 -21.88 7.50 -2.39
C THR A 121 -22.28 8.20 -3.68
N GLN A 122 -23.09 9.26 -3.59
CA GLN A 122 -23.46 10.07 -4.76
C GLN A 122 -22.23 10.78 -5.35
N ALA A 123 -21.31 11.28 -4.52
CA ALA A 123 -20.06 11.87 -5.00
C ALA A 123 -19.14 10.82 -5.63
N ALA A 124 -18.97 9.65 -5.00
CA ALA A 124 -18.15 8.56 -5.50
C ALA A 124 -18.64 8.01 -6.85
N ALA A 125 -19.96 7.92 -7.04
CA ALA A 125 -20.57 7.45 -8.28
C ALA A 125 -20.19 8.32 -9.50
N LYS A 126 -19.97 9.63 -9.32
CA LYS A 126 -19.51 10.53 -10.41
C LYS A 126 -18.16 10.12 -10.99
N TYR A 127 -17.32 9.49 -10.17
CA TYR A 127 -15.95 9.12 -10.50
C TYR A 127 -15.74 7.61 -10.66
N ASN A 128 -16.81 6.82 -10.63
CA ASN A 128 -16.78 5.35 -10.62
C ASN A 128 -15.87 4.80 -9.50
N LEU A 129 -15.84 5.46 -8.35
CA LEU A 129 -15.13 4.99 -7.16
C LEU A 129 -16.02 4.04 -6.37
N PRO A 130 -15.55 2.79 -6.08
CA PRO A 130 -16.21 1.89 -5.16
C PRO A 130 -16.03 2.32 -3.71
#